data_eaf93018d19ef9aaf21be1dd50b5bcba
#
_entry.id   eaf93018d19ef9aaf21be1dd50b5bcba
#
_cell.length_a   1.000
_cell.length_b   1.000
_cell.length_c   1.000
_cell.angle_alpha   90.00
_cell.angle_beta   90.00
_cell.angle_gamma   90.00
#
_symmetry.space_group_name_H-M   'P 1'
#
loop_
_entity.id
_entity.type
_entity.pdbx_description
1 polymer ?
#
loop_
_entity_poly.entity_id
_entity_poly.type
_entity_poly.pdbx_seq_one_letter_code
_entity_poly.pdbx_strand_id
1 'polypeptide(L)'
;MRQRLETKQAPVHDLETIDMKPRLLPFLYSLLLLAGLLTACNPSGKDNQQLASVEQLLDSGRVDTACAVLDGVRLNRLTTPADSAYYYLLKTQADYRTNHPLVSLDDIEYSIRYYEGKGNEKLRLSASLFYKSAILYTHGSFKEGVLCLERARTIADQTQDAVLRHKVYEQLTLVNEEAGDFRTALRFSQKSIAESKQAKRLDWLAHTYNNMAFIYSQLGLQDSTAWCLRQSMELLPNIAEKNRPFIMNNLGSFLMETDTA
;
A
#
# COMPACT_ATOMS: atom_id res chain seq x y z
N MET A 1 -52.11 -27.19 55.84
CA MET A 1 -51.60 -25.85 56.19
C MET A 1 -51.19 -25.14 54.93
N ARG A 2 -51.99 -24.20 54.42
CA ARG A 2 -51.71 -23.39 53.22
C ARG A 2 -51.19 -22.05 53.72
N GLN A 3 -49.91 -21.71 53.36
CA GLN A 3 -49.43 -20.35 53.56
C GLN A 3 -49.53 -19.60 52.20
N ARG A 4 -50.25 -18.49 52.22
CA ARG A 4 -50.37 -17.49 51.18
C ARG A 4 -49.11 -16.68 51.13
N LEU A 5 -48.52 -16.57 49.97
CA LEU A 5 -47.46 -15.58 49.69
C LEU A 5 -48.15 -14.33 49.10
N GLU A 6 -48.09 -13.24 49.86
CA GLU A 6 -48.54 -11.92 49.42
C GLU A 6 -47.43 -11.28 48.52
N THR A 7 -47.81 -10.99 47.32
CA THR A 7 -46.99 -10.21 46.37
C THR A 7 -47.13 -8.72 46.69
N LYS A 8 -46.02 -8.11 47.18
CA LYS A 8 -45.91 -6.66 47.31
C LYS A 8 -45.64 -6.06 45.92
N GLN A 9 -46.59 -5.28 45.42
CA GLN A 9 -46.42 -4.38 44.27
C GLN A 9 -45.54 -3.19 44.68
N ALA A 10 -44.50 -2.93 43.93
CA ALA A 10 -43.66 -1.74 44.03
C ALA A 10 -44.39 -0.54 43.38
N PRO A 11 -44.24 0.69 43.90
CA PRO A 11 -44.89 1.86 43.36
C PRO A 11 -44.29 2.26 42.01
N VAL A 12 -45.17 2.55 41.07
CA VAL A 12 -44.84 3.15 39.77
C VAL A 12 -44.41 4.59 40.03
N HIS A 13 -43.15 4.90 39.76
CA HIS A 13 -42.67 6.28 39.73
C HIS A 13 -43.25 6.97 38.50
N ASP A 14 -44.04 8.01 38.74
CA ASP A 14 -44.53 8.92 37.71
C ASP A 14 -43.35 9.56 36.99
N LEU A 15 -43.28 9.34 35.68
CA LEU A 15 -42.43 10.12 34.78
C LEU A 15 -43.02 11.53 34.68
N GLU A 16 -42.45 12.46 35.43
CA GLU A 16 -42.74 13.89 35.22
C GLU A 16 -42.38 14.26 33.78
N THR A 17 -43.39 14.58 33.01
CA THR A 17 -43.23 15.20 31.68
C THR A 17 -42.59 16.56 31.85
N ILE A 18 -41.37 16.73 31.38
CA ILE A 18 -40.66 18.02 31.34
C ILE A 18 -41.45 18.91 30.38
N ASP A 19 -42.22 19.82 30.96
CA ASP A 19 -42.96 20.86 30.24
C ASP A 19 -41.95 21.91 29.72
N MET A 20 -41.45 21.69 28.49
CA MET A 20 -40.59 22.63 27.82
C MET A 20 -41.37 23.85 27.38
N LYS A 21 -41.16 24.97 28.09
CA LYS A 21 -41.78 26.27 27.78
C LYS A 21 -41.63 26.58 26.29
N PRO A 22 -42.70 26.99 25.59
CA PRO A 22 -42.73 27.19 24.13
C PRO A 22 -41.78 28.28 23.58
N ARG A 23 -41.08 28.96 24.46
CA ARG A 23 -40.08 29.99 24.08
C ARG A 23 -38.67 29.47 23.79
N LEU A 24 -38.35 28.21 24.15
CA LEU A 24 -37.04 27.59 23.90
C LEU A 24 -36.98 26.85 22.57
N LEU A 25 -38.13 26.45 22.02
CA LEU A 25 -38.21 25.72 20.76
C LEU A 25 -37.57 26.46 19.56
N PRO A 26 -37.84 27.79 19.35
CA PRO A 26 -37.20 28.49 18.21
C PRO A 26 -35.69 28.69 18.39
N PHE A 27 -35.19 28.74 19.63
CA PHE A 27 -33.75 28.79 19.90
C PHE A 27 -33.05 27.46 19.62
N LEU A 28 -33.65 26.34 19.93
CA LEU A 28 -33.17 25.00 19.60
C LEU A 28 -33.17 24.74 18.08
N TYR A 29 -34.21 25.19 17.39
CA TYR A 29 -34.25 25.11 15.91
C TYR A 29 -33.21 25.99 15.23
N SER A 30 -32.96 27.20 15.74
CA SER A 30 -31.91 28.09 15.20
C SER A 30 -30.51 27.54 15.47
N LEU A 31 -30.29 26.90 16.63
CA LEU A 31 -29.00 26.26 16.96
C LEU A 31 -28.74 25.00 16.11
N LEU A 32 -29.78 24.20 15.84
CA LEU A 32 -29.71 23.03 14.94
C LEU A 32 -29.49 23.44 13.48
N LEU A 33 -30.11 24.53 13.01
CA LEU A 33 -29.87 25.10 11.69
C LEU A 33 -28.47 25.67 11.57
N LEU A 34 -27.93 26.33 12.61
CA LEU A 34 -26.57 26.85 12.63
C LEU A 34 -25.54 25.72 12.66
N ALA A 35 -25.77 24.63 13.40
CA ALA A 35 -24.94 23.44 13.41
C ALA A 35 -24.97 22.71 12.05
N GLY A 36 -26.11 22.68 11.37
CA GLY A 36 -26.23 22.12 10.02
C GLY A 36 -25.50 22.95 8.94
N LEU A 37 -25.36 24.24 9.11
CA LEU A 37 -24.61 25.13 8.19
C LEU A 37 -23.09 25.04 8.38
N LEU A 38 -22.61 24.60 9.54
CA LEU A 38 -21.19 24.42 9.80
C LEU A 38 -20.64 23.07 9.27
N THR A 39 -21.51 22.13 8.87
CA THR A 39 -21.11 20.87 8.24
C THR A 39 -21.11 20.92 6.70
N ALA A 40 -21.64 22.01 6.10
CA ALA A 40 -21.65 22.19 4.67
C ALA A 40 -20.41 22.98 4.24
N CYS A 41 -19.48 22.32 3.60
CA CYS A 41 -18.25 22.81 2.97
C CYS A 41 -17.02 22.85 3.88
N ASN A 42 -16.51 21.66 4.22
CA ASN A 42 -15.08 21.51 4.45
C ASN A 42 -14.44 21.16 3.08
N PRO A 43 -13.86 22.12 2.32
CA PRO A 43 -13.26 21.83 1.01
C PRO A 43 -12.11 20.82 1.13
N SER A 44 -11.40 20.78 2.27
CA SER A 44 -10.37 19.78 2.57
C SER A 44 -10.93 18.35 2.68
N GLY A 45 -12.18 18.17 3.05
CA GLY A 45 -12.82 16.84 3.12
C GLY A 45 -13.03 16.18 1.76
N LYS A 46 -13.29 16.96 0.71
CA LYS A 46 -13.48 16.42 -0.66
C LYS A 46 -12.18 16.00 -1.31
N ASP A 47 -11.15 16.81 -1.18
CA ASP A 47 -9.84 16.53 -1.78
C ASP A 47 -9.17 15.35 -1.06
N ASN A 48 -9.34 15.21 0.24
CA ASN A 48 -8.86 14.04 1.00
C ASN A 48 -9.62 12.75 0.61
N GLN A 49 -10.94 12.83 0.36
CA GLN A 49 -11.71 11.70 -0.18
C GLN A 49 -11.26 11.33 -1.61
N GLN A 50 -10.92 12.33 -2.43
CA GLN A 50 -10.39 12.12 -3.77
C GLN A 50 -9.04 11.40 -3.73
N LEU A 51 -8.10 11.83 -2.88
CA LEU A 51 -6.81 11.16 -2.70
C LEU A 51 -6.97 9.73 -2.14
N ALA A 52 -7.87 9.51 -1.19
CA ALA A 52 -8.17 8.17 -0.69
C ALA A 52 -8.74 7.26 -1.79
N SER A 53 -9.57 7.79 -2.70
CA SER A 53 -10.05 7.04 -3.86
C SER A 53 -8.93 6.68 -4.84
N VAL A 54 -7.95 7.55 -5.02
CA VAL A 54 -6.75 7.28 -5.83
C VAL A 54 -5.94 6.12 -5.24
N GLU A 55 -5.73 6.09 -3.93
CA GLU A 55 -5.04 4.98 -3.26
C GLU A 55 -5.75 3.65 -3.54
N GLN A 56 -7.09 3.59 -3.38
CA GLN A 56 -7.89 2.40 -3.68
C GLN A 56 -7.80 1.99 -5.16
N LEU A 57 -7.78 2.94 -6.09
CA LEU A 57 -7.61 2.67 -7.52
C LEU A 57 -6.24 2.06 -7.79
N LEU A 58 -5.19 2.62 -7.21
CA LEU A 58 -3.84 2.08 -7.33
C LEU A 58 -3.75 0.67 -6.73
N ASP A 59 -4.33 0.42 -5.57
CA ASP A 59 -4.30 -0.90 -4.92
C ASP A 59 -5.08 -1.96 -5.71
N SER A 60 -6.18 -1.56 -6.36
CA SER A 60 -6.96 -2.45 -7.24
C SER A 60 -6.35 -2.62 -8.65
N GLY A 61 -5.21 -1.99 -8.95
CA GLY A 61 -4.53 -2.06 -10.24
C GLY A 61 -5.18 -1.22 -11.35
N ARG A 62 -6.08 -0.30 -11.01
CA ARG A 62 -6.73 0.62 -11.96
C ARG A 62 -5.91 1.90 -12.15
N VAL A 63 -4.68 1.71 -12.62
CA VAL A 63 -3.66 2.77 -12.63
C VAL A 63 -4.06 3.94 -13.54
N ASP A 64 -4.55 3.68 -14.75
CA ASP A 64 -4.96 4.73 -15.70
C ASP A 64 -6.08 5.61 -15.12
N THR A 65 -7.03 4.99 -14.40
CA THR A 65 -8.10 5.73 -13.72
C THR A 65 -7.54 6.58 -12.57
N ALA A 66 -6.57 6.04 -11.83
CA ALA A 66 -5.90 6.78 -10.76
C ALA A 66 -5.14 8.00 -11.31
N CYS A 67 -4.41 7.85 -12.42
CA CYS A 67 -3.73 8.95 -13.11
C CYS A 67 -4.73 10.04 -13.53
N ALA A 68 -5.83 9.67 -14.18
CA ALA A 68 -6.85 10.63 -14.62
C ALA A 68 -7.47 11.42 -13.45
N VAL A 69 -7.65 10.77 -12.29
CA VAL A 69 -8.13 11.44 -11.08
C VAL A 69 -7.06 12.39 -10.51
N LEU A 70 -5.78 11.97 -10.48
CA LEU A 70 -4.66 12.81 -10.02
C LEU A 70 -4.47 14.05 -10.90
N ASP A 71 -4.58 13.92 -12.21
CA ASP A 71 -4.48 15.03 -13.16
C ASP A 71 -5.59 16.08 -12.97
N GLY A 72 -6.74 15.65 -12.44
CA GLY A 72 -7.85 16.53 -12.06
C GLY A 72 -7.67 17.25 -10.72
N VAL A 73 -6.66 16.86 -9.91
CA VAL A 73 -6.41 17.49 -8.61
C VAL A 73 -5.80 18.87 -8.79
N ARG A 74 -6.45 19.88 -8.25
CA ARG A 74 -5.92 21.26 -8.26
C ARG A 74 -5.02 21.47 -7.06
N LEU A 75 -3.72 21.62 -7.27
CA LEU A 75 -2.71 21.77 -6.20
C LEU A 75 -3.03 22.94 -5.25
N ASN A 76 -3.63 24.03 -5.74
CA ASN A 76 -4.04 25.18 -4.91
C ASN A 76 -5.22 24.85 -3.96
N ARG A 77 -5.84 23.69 -4.08
CA ARG A 77 -6.88 23.20 -3.16
C ARG A 77 -6.34 22.23 -2.11
N LEU A 78 -5.10 21.79 -2.24
CA LEU A 78 -4.42 21.02 -1.20
C LEU A 78 -4.05 21.97 -0.06
N THR A 79 -5.00 22.17 0.87
CA THR A 79 -4.91 23.21 1.88
C THR A 79 -4.01 22.86 3.05
N THR A 80 -3.65 21.59 3.20
CA THR A 80 -2.78 21.15 4.29
C THR A 80 -1.47 20.53 3.78
N PRO A 81 -0.37 20.65 4.55
CA PRO A 81 0.87 19.93 4.22
C PRO A 81 0.68 18.40 4.14
N ALA A 82 -0.31 17.86 4.87
CA ALA A 82 -0.67 16.43 4.82
C ALA A 82 -1.20 16.04 3.45
N ASP A 83 -2.14 16.81 2.91
CA ASP A 83 -2.77 16.55 1.61
C ASP A 83 -1.72 16.64 0.48
N SER A 84 -0.84 17.65 0.55
CA SER A 84 0.25 17.81 -0.41
C SER A 84 1.22 16.63 -0.37
N ALA A 85 1.64 16.21 0.82
CA ALA A 85 2.54 15.06 0.97
C ALA A 85 1.89 13.76 0.48
N TYR A 86 0.60 13.59 0.73
CA TYR A 86 -0.14 12.43 0.26
C TYR A 86 -0.32 12.43 -1.26
N TYR A 87 -0.65 13.58 -1.85
CA TYR A 87 -0.74 13.76 -3.30
C TYR A 87 0.58 13.39 -3.99
N TYR A 88 1.70 13.94 -3.54
CA TYR A 88 3.00 13.67 -4.15
C TYR A 88 3.41 12.20 -4.04
N LEU A 89 3.12 11.55 -2.92
CA LEU A 89 3.33 10.10 -2.78
C LEU A 89 2.50 9.30 -3.80
N LEU A 90 1.20 9.58 -3.91
CA LEU A 90 0.30 8.87 -4.82
C LEU A 90 0.64 9.14 -6.29
N LYS A 91 1.03 10.37 -6.62
CA LYS A 91 1.47 10.71 -7.96
C LYS A 91 2.74 9.95 -8.34
N THR A 92 3.75 9.94 -7.47
CA THR A 92 4.98 9.18 -7.71
C THR A 92 4.68 7.68 -7.85
N GLN A 93 3.76 7.15 -7.04
CA GLN A 93 3.32 5.75 -7.15
C GLN A 93 2.64 5.46 -8.50
N ALA A 94 1.79 6.37 -8.99
CA ALA A 94 1.12 6.23 -10.28
C ALA A 94 2.13 6.29 -11.44
N ASP A 95 3.04 7.26 -11.44
CA ASP A 95 4.09 7.42 -12.43
C ASP A 95 5.00 6.18 -12.49
N TYR A 96 5.39 5.63 -11.32
CA TYR A 96 6.17 4.39 -11.24
C TYR A 96 5.46 3.20 -11.91
N ARG A 97 4.13 3.10 -11.76
CA ARG A 97 3.36 1.98 -12.31
C ARG A 97 3.03 2.10 -13.80
N THR A 98 3.06 3.30 -14.34
CA THR A 98 2.82 3.57 -15.77
C THR A 98 4.10 3.65 -16.58
N ASN A 99 5.25 3.40 -15.97
CA ASN A 99 6.57 3.64 -16.57
C ASN A 99 6.74 5.08 -17.09
N HIS A 100 5.98 6.02 -16.55
CA HIS A 100 6.22 7.43 -16.80
C HIS A 100 7.59 7.81 -16.21
N PRO A 101 8.31 8.75 -16.83
CA PRO A 101 9.58 9.18 -16.27
C PRO A 101 9.42 9.64 -14.82
N LEU A 102 10.12 8.99 -13.89
CA LEU A 102 10.20 9.39 -12.50
C LEU A 102 11.20 10.54 -12.39
N VAL A 103 10.73 11.78 -12.54
CA VAL A 103 11.61 12.93 -12.72
C VAL A 103 11.76 13.82 -11.49
N SER A 104 10.78 13.83 -10.59
CA SER A 104 10.75 14.79 -9.48
C SER A 104 11.20 14.16 -8.17
N LEU A 105 12.47 14.38 -7.81
CA LEU A 105 12.94 14.11 -6.44
C LEU A 105 12.29 15.06 -5.43
N ASP A 106 12.02 16.31 -5.81
CA ASP A 106 11.48 17.33 -4.91
C ASP A 106 10.11 16.94 -4.35
N ASP A 107 9.24 16.38 -5.18
CA ASP A 107 7.89 15.95 -4.81
C ASP A 107 7.93 14.83 -3.76
N ILE A 108 8.70 13.77 -4.03
CA ILE A 108 8.79 12.66 -3.08
C ILE A 108 9.56 13.03 -1.82
N GLU A 109 10.53 13.94 -1.91
CA GLU A 109 11.23 14.47 -0.75
C GLU A 109 10.34 15.34 0.13
N TYR A 110 9.38 16.07 -0.46
CA TYR A 110 8.36 16.75 0.32
C TYR A 110 7.56 15.76 1.17
N SER A 111 7.13 14.64 0.57
CA SER A 111 6.40 13.59 1.28
C SER A 111 7.25 13.01 2.41
N ILE A 112 8.52 12.69 2.16
CA ILE A 112 9.44 12.17 3.16
C ILE A 112 9.60 13.14 4.33
N ARG A 113 9.92 14.42 4.06
CA ARG A 113 10.06 15.45 5.11
C ARG A 113 8.80 15.60 5.95
N TYR A 114 7.63 15.49 5.31
CA TYR A 114 6.36 15.59 6.04
C TYR A 114 6.13 14.38 6.96
N TYR A 115 6.42 13.16 6.49
CA TYR A 115 6.17 11.93 7.27
C TYR A 115 7.29 11.62 8.28
N GLU A 116 8.47 12.22 8.16
CA GLU A 116 9.55 12.07 9.13
C GLU A 116 9.11 12.49 10.54
N GLY A 117 9.49 11.70 11.53
CA GLY A 117 9.13 11.95 12.93
C GLY A 117 7.66 11.67 13.30
N LYS A 118 6.81 11.29 12.33
CA LYS A 118 5.40 10.93 12.57
C LYS A 118 5.26 9.42 12.76
N GLY A 119 5.23 8.97 14.01
CA GLY A 119 5.20 7.54 14.34
C GLY A 119 3.98 6.78 13.79
N ASN A 120 2.87 7.46 13.57
CA ASN A 120 1.64 6.91 12.99
C ASN A 120 1.67 6.86 11.45
N GLU A 121 2.66 7.46 10.77
CA GLU A 121 2.78 7.55 9.32
C GLU A 121 3.93 6.67 8.75
N LYS A 122 4.36 5.66 9.51
CA LYS A 122 5.46 4.76 9.11
C LYS A 122 5.23 4.12 7.74
N LEU A 123 4.00 3.72 7.44
CA LEU A 123 3.63 3.12 6.16
C LEU A 123 3.94 4.07 4.99
N ARG A 124 3.45 5.31 5.08
CA ARG A 124 3.67 6.33 4.04
C ARG A 124 5.11 6.78 3.94
N LEU A 125 5.81 6.88 5.07
CA LEU A 125 7.25 7.20 5.08
C LEU A 125 8.05 6.11 4.36
N SER A 126 7.81 4.84 4.69
CA SER A 126 8.49 3.71 4.03
C SER A 126 8.17 3.65 2.53
N ALA A 127 6.90 3.83 2.15
CA ALA A 127 6.50 3.91 0.74
C ALA A 127 7.20 5.07 0.01
N SER A 128 7.28 6.25 0.62
CA SER A 128 7.97 7.41 0.03
C SER A 128 9.47 7.14 -0.18
N LEU A 129 10.12 6.51 0.78
CA LEU A 129 11.53 6.12 0.66
C LEU A 129 11.76 5.05 -0.43
N PHE A 130 10.82 4.08 -0.56
CA PHE A 130 10.84 3.10 -1.64
C PHE A 130 10.78 3.78 -3.01
N TYR A 131 9.84 4.71 -3.23
CA TYR A 131 9.73 5.42 -4.50
C TYR A 131 10.89 6.39 -4.74
N LYS A 132 11.44 7.03 -3.69
CA LYS A 132 12.69 7.80 -3.83
C LYS A 132 13.84 6.92 -4.31
N SER A 133 13.96 5.71 -3.76
CA SER A 133 14.95 4.73 -4.23
C SER A 133 14.79 4.45 -5.73
N ALA A 134 13.56 4.20 -6.21
CA ALA A 134 13.30 3.95 -7.62
C ALA A 134 13.69 5.13 -8.52
N ILE A 135 13.41 6.37 -8.10
CA ILE A 135 13.84 7.58 -8.83
C ILE A 135 15.37 7.66 -8.90
N LEU A 136 16.05 7.44 -7.76
CA LEU A 136 17.51 7.49 -7.69
C LEU A 136 18.18 6.44 -8.61
N TYR A 137 17.58 5.23 -8.68
CA TYR A 137 18.02 4.19 -9.61
C TYR A 137 17.89 4.65 -11.07
N THR A 138 16.75 5.24 -11.44
CA THR A 138 16.51 5.78 -12.79
C THR A 138 17.54 6.87 -13.16
N HIS A 139 18.00 7.64 -12.17
CA HIS A 139 19.00 8.69 -12.35
C HIS A 139 20.46 8.19 -12.23
N GLY A 140 20.70 6.88 -12.06
CA GLY A 140 22.03 6.30 -11.91
C GLY A 140 22.68 6.52 -10.53
N SER A 141 21.94 7.07 -9.56
CA SER A 141 22.41 7.29 -8.19
C SER A 141 22.23 6.03 -7.34
N PHE A 142 22.83 4.93 -7.75
CA PHE A 142 22.60 3.59 -7.19
C PHE A 142 22.89 3.50 -5.69
N LYS A 143 23.99 4.08 -5.23
CA LYS A 143 24.38 4.02 -3.81
C LYS A 143 23.34 4.68 -2.90
N GLU A 144 22.92 5.88 -3.26
CA GLU A 144 21.87 6.62 -2.54
C GLU A 144 20.53 5.88 -2.61
N GLY A 145 20.23 5.27 -3.76
CA GLY A 145 19.04 4.44 -3.96
C GLY A 145 19.01 3.25 -3.00
N VAL A 146 20.11 2.52 -2.86
CA VAL A 146 20.23 1.40 -1.90
C VAL A 146 20.05 1.88 -0.46
N LEU A 147 20.65 3.00 -0.07
CA LEU A 147 20.51 3.55 1.27
C LEU A 147 19.05 3.94 1.58
N CYS A 148 18.35 4.53 0.62
CA CYS A 148 16.92 4.83 0.74
C CYS A 148 16.08 3.55 0.89
N LEU A 149 16.39 2.52 0.10
CA LEU A 149 15.67 1.24 0.12
C LEU A 149 15.88 0.49 1.44
N GLU A 150 17.11 0.45 1.98
CA GLU A 150 17.40 -0.14 3.29
C GLU A 150 16.70 0.61 4.44
N ARG A 151 16.62 1.93 4.33
CA ARG A 151 15.84 2.72 5.28
C ARG A 151 14.34 2.42 5.16
N ALA A 152 13.81 2.31 3.93
CA ALA A 152 12.42 1.89 3.69
C ALA A 152 12.16 0.53 4.32
N ARG A 153 13.06 -0.45 4.15
CA ARG A 153 12.98 -1.78 4.75
C ARG A 153 12.90 -1.71 6.27
N THR A 154 13.81 -0.97 6.89
CA THR A 154 13.85 -0.87 8.35
C THR A 154 12.54 -0.34 8.95
N ILE A 155 11.86 0.55 8.23
CA ILE A 155 10.56 1.10 8.64
C ILE A 155 9.43 0.12 8.28
N ALA A 156 9.45 -0.49 7.08
CA ALA A 156 8.46 -1.46 6.66
C ALA A 156 8.38 -2.67 7.60
N ASP A 157 9.53 -3.15 8.09
CA ASP A 157 9.62 -4.26 9.05
C ASP A 157 8.88 -3.96 10.38
N GLN A 158 8.62 -2.68 10.69
CA GLN A 158 7.85 -2.25 11.86
C GLN A 158 6.35 -2.09 11.57
N THR A 159 5.91 -2.32 10.34
CA THR A 159 4.50 -2.25 9.94
C THR A 159 3.90 -3.65 9.82
N GLN A 160 2.56 -3.73 9.74
CA GLN A 160 1.85 -4.99 9.45
C GLN A 160 1.46 -5.10 7.97
N ASP A 161 1.95 -4.21 7.10
CA ASP A 161 1.59 -4.16 5.69
C ASP A 161 2.45 -5.12 4.87
N ALA A 162 1.88 -6.28 4.53
CA ALA A 162 2.54 -7.30 3.74
C ALA A 162 2.80 -6.85 2.28
N VAL A 163 1.96 -5.94 1.75
CA VAL A 163 2.11 -5.43 0.37
C VAL A 163 3.35 -4.56 0.26
N LEU A 164 3.53 -3.65 1.22
CA LEU A 164 4.71 -2.78 1.25
C LEU A 164 5.98 -3.60 1.51
N ARG A 165 5.97 -4.50 2.50
CA ARG A 165 7.13 -5.35 2.78
C ARG A 165 7.52 -6.21 1.57
N HIS A 166 6.54 -6.81 0.88
CA HIS A 166 6.81 -7.54 -0.35
C HIS A 166 7.54 -6.67 -1.39
N LYS A 167 7.01 -5.49 -1.72
CA LYS A 167 7.63 -4.57 -2.69
C LYS A 167 9.07 -4.23 -2.32
N VAL A 168 9.32 -3.92 -1.05
CA VAL A 168 10.65 -3.56 -0.56
C VAL A 168 11.61 -4.74 -0.63
N TYR A 169 11.18 -5.95 -0.23
CA TYR A 169 12.04 -7.14 -0.30
C TYR A 169 12.31 -7.58 -1.74
N GLU A 170 11.32 -7.46 -2.62
CA GLU A 170 11.51 -7.76 -4.04
C GLU A 170 12.52 -6.82 -4.68
N GLN A 171 12.43 -5.51 -4.41
CA GLN A 171 13.41 -4.55 -4.91
C GLN A 171 14.82 -4.82 -4.32
N LEU A 172 14.92 -5.19 -3.04
CA LEU A 172 16.19 -5.60 -2.43
C LEU A 172 16.73 -6.90 -3.04
N THR A 173 15.87 -7.82 -3.45
CA THR A 173 16.28 -9.00 -4.21
C THR A 173 16.97 -8.58 -5.51
N LEU A 174 16.31 -7.76 -6.32
CA LEU A 174 16.83 -7.31 -7.62
C LEU A 174 18.15 -6.56 -7.48
N VAL A 175 18.24 -5.64 -6.54
CA VAL A 175 19.45 -4.84 -6.29
C VAL A 175 20.64 -5.72 -5.90
N ASN A 176 20.43 -6.72 -5.04
CA ASN A 176 21.51 -7.63 -4.63
C ASN A 176 21.86 -8.64 -5.74
N GLU A 177 20.89 -9.03 -6.58
CA GLU A 177 21.11 -9.83 -7.77
C GLU A 177 22.00 -9.07 -8.77
N GLU A 178 21.68 -7.82 -9.10
CA GLU A 178 22.47 -6.96 -9.97
C GLU A 178 23.89 -6.74 -9.42
N ALA A 179 24.05 -6.68 -8.10
CA ALA A 179 25.36 -6.58 -7.45
C ALA A 179 26.12 -7.92 -7.38
N GLY A 180 25.51 -9.04 -7.82
CA GLY A 180 26.10 -10.38 -7.72
C GLY A 180 26.08 -10.99 -6.31
N ASP A 181 25.46 -10.33 -5.33
CA ASP A 181 25.24 -10.90 -4.00
C ASP A 181 24.00 -11.82 -3.98
N PHE A 182 24.11 -12.92 -4.69
CA PHE A 182 23.03 -13.91 -4.82
C PHE A 182 22.58 -14.50 -3.47
N ARG A 183 23.46 -14.56 -2.47
CA ARG A 183 23.08 -15.06 -1.14
C ARG A 183 22.15 -14.10 -0.43
N THR A 184 22.44 -12.82 -0.49
CA THR A 184 21.57 -11.79 0.10
C THR A 184 20.27 -11.67 -0.70
N ALA A 185 20.33 -11.75 -2.02
CA ALA A 185 19.15 -11.79 -2.89
C ALA A 185 18.19 -12.93 -2.49
N LEU A 186 18.69 -14.17 -2.31
CA LEU A 186 17.88 -15.31 -1.86
C LEU A 186 17.22 -15.06 -0.49
N ARG A 187 17.92 -14.43 0.45
CA ARG A 187 17.31 -14.12 1.77
C ARG A 187 16.14 -13.15 1.64
N PHE A 188 16.22 -12.16 0.76
CA PHE A 188 15.12 -11.22 0.53
C PHE A 188 14.00 -11.88 -0.27
N SER A 189 14.29 -12.72 -1.25
CA SER A 189 13.28 -13.51 -1.97
C SER A 189 12.47 -14.40 -1.01
N GLN A 190 13.11 -15.05 -0.05
CA GLN A 190 12.41 -15.86 0.96
C GLN A 190 11.46 -15.02 1.82
N LYS A 191 11.86 -13.81 2.19
CA LYS A 191 10.98 -12.86 2.88
C LYS A 191 9.83 -12.43 1.98
N SER A 192 10.11 -12.11 0.71
CA SER A 192 9.09 -11.73 -0.28
C SER A 192 8.04 -12.83 -0.46
N ILE A 193 8.43 -14.11 -0.48
CA ILE A 193 7.51 -15.26 -0.49
C ILE A 193 6.56 -15.24 0.71
N ALA A 194 7.08 -15.00 1.91
CA ALA A 194 6.26 -14.96 3.12
C ALA A 194 5.19 -13.84 3.03
N GLU A 195 5.59 -12.67 2.58
CA GLU A 195 4.69 -11.53 2.41
C GLU A 195 3.67 -11.75 1.29
N SER A 196 4.06 -12.36 0.16
CA SER A 196 3.15 -12.71 -0.94
C SER A 196 2.05 -13.67 -0.47
N LYS A 197 2.41 -14.67 0.36
CA LYS A 197 1.46 -15.59 0.97
C LYS A 197 0.51 -14.88 1.93
N GLN A 198 1.02 -13.99 2.78
CA GLN A 198 0.21 -13.19 3.70
C GLN A 198 -0.75 -12.27 2.96
N ALA A 199 -0.30 -11.64 1.87
CA ALA A 199 -1.10 -10.77 1.00
C ALA A 199 -2.06 -11.57 0.08
N LYS A 200 -1.97 -12.91 0.04
CA LYS A 200 -2.73 -13.81 -0.84
C LYS A 200 -2.56 -13.45 -2.34
N ARG A 201 -1.35 -13.04 -2.73
CA ARG A 201 -1.01 -12.63 -4.09
C ARG A 201 -0.22 -13.73 -4.80
N LEU A 202 -0.94 -14.62 -5.49
CA LEU A 202 -0.36 -15.76 -6.20
C LEU A 202 0.53 -15.32 -7.39
N ASP A 203 0.19 -14.22 -8.04
CA ASP A 203 0.99 -13.59 -9.08
C ASP A 203 2.37 -13.15 -8.57
N TRP A 204 2.42 -12.50 -7.41
CA TRP A 204 3.67 -12.11 -6.77
C TRP A 204 4.48 -13.32 -6.31
N LEU A 205 3.80 -14.31 -5.75
CA LEU A 205 4.45 -15.54 -5.31
C LEU A 205 5.11 -16.27 -6.48
N ALA A 206 4.43 -16.42 -7.62
CA ALA A 206 4.97 -17.04 -8.82
C ALA A 206 6.15 -16.23 -9.39
N HIS A 207 6.04 -14.90 -9.42
CA HIS A 207 7.13 -14.02 -9.83
C HIS A 207 8.37 -14.19 -8.95
N THR A 208 8.19 -14.20 -7.63
CA THR A 208 9.32 -14.39 -6.70
C THR A 208 9.98 -15.76 -6.88
N TYR A 209 9.22 -16.83 -7.16
CA TYR A 209 9.81 -18.12 -7.50
C TYR A 209 10.61 -18.08 -8.80
N ASN A 210 10.17 -17.36 -9.83
CA ASN A 210 10.96 -17.18 -11.07
C ASN A 210 12.29 -16.45 -10.79
N ASN A 211 12.26 -15.37 -10.00
CA ASN A 211 13.50 -14.65 -9.64
C ASN A 211 14.45 -15.57 -8.84
N MET A 212 13.92 -16.35 -7.91
CA MET A 212 14.73 -17.33 -7.19
C MET A 212 15.32 -18.40 -8.11
N ALA A 213 14.58 -18.86 -9.12
CA ALA A 213 15.09 -19.80 -10.10
C ALA A 213 16.29 -19.22 -10.86
N PHE A 214 16.19 -17.98 -11.29
CA PHE A 214 17.31 -17.28 -11.91
C PHE A 214 18.53 -17.20 -10.97
N ILE A 215 18.34 -16.81 -9.72
CA ILE A 215 19.42 -16.70 -8.74
C ILE A 215 20.07 -18.09 -8.49
N TYR A 216 19.28 -19.16 -8.36
CA TYR A 216 19.81 -20.50 -8.19
C TYR A 216 20.57 -20.99 -9.42
N SER A 217 20.13 -20.63 -10.62
CA SER A 217 20.84 -20.91 -11.87
C SER A 217 22.22 -20.24 -11.88
N GLN A 218 22.31 -18.97 -11.49
CA GLN A 218 23.61 -18.25 -11.38
C GLN A 218 24.54 -18.89 -10.34
N LEU A 219 24.00 -19.56 -9.35
CA LEU A 219 24.76 -20.31 -8.35
C LEU A 219 25.10 -21.77 -8.80
N GLY A 220 24.65 -22.20 -9.96
CA GLY A 220 24.83 -23.57 -10.47
C GLY A 220 23.99 -24.63 -9.74
N LEU A 221 22.94 -24.24 -9.02
CA LEU A 221 22.09 -25.13 -8.20
C LEU A 221 20.87 -25.60 -8.99
N GLN A 222 21.08 -26.47 -9.98
CA GLN A 222 20.08 -26.91 -10.95
C GLN A 222 18.80 -27.51 -10.34
N ASP A 223 18.93 -28.34 -9.30
CA ASP A 223 17.77 -28.94 -8.61
C ASP A 223 16.87 -27.85 -7.97
N SER A 224 17.49 -26.87 -7.33
CA SER A 224 16.78 -25.74 -6.71
C SER A 224 16.12 -24.86 -7.77
N THR A 225 16.80 -24.63 -8.89
CA THR A 225 16.26 -23.94 -10.06
C THR A 225 15.01 -24.62 -10.57
N ALA A 226 15.10 -25.93 -10.90
CA ALA A 226 13.97 -26.72 -11.40
C ALA A 226 12.80 -26.74 -10.40
N TRP A 227 13.09 -26.81 -9.11
CA TRP A 227 12.07 -26.75 -8.07
C TRP A 227 11.32 -25.41 -8.07
N CYS A 228 12.04 -24.30 -8.11
CA CYS A 228 11.43 -22.96 -8.13
C CYS A 228 10.56 -22.75 -9.38
N LEU A 229 11.03 -23.17 -10.56
CA LEU A 229 10.25 -23.09 -11.80
C LEU A 229 8.96 -23.89 -11.70
N ARG A 230 9.03 -25.11 -11.16
CA ARG A 230 7.85 -25.94 -10.93
C ARG A 230 6.85 -25.25 -10.01
N GLN A 231 7.33 -24.66 -8.89
CA GLN A 231 6.45 -23.91 -7.99
C GLN A 231 5.76 -22.74 -8.67
N SER A 232 6.47 -22.01 -9.53
CA SER A 232 5.87 -20.92 -10.31
C SER A 232 4.83 -21.43 -11.31
N MET A 233 5.12 -22.53 -12.03
CA MET A 233 4.20 -23.13 -13.00
C MET A 233 2.91 -23.64 -12.36
N GLU A 234 2.99 -24.27 -11.19
CA GLU A 234 1.84 -24.80 -10.45
C GLU A 234 0.86 -23.70 -10.03
N LEU A 235 1.32 -22.45 -9.89
CA LEU A 235 0.48 -21.32 -9.54
C LEU A 235 -0.26 -20.70 -10.74
N LEU A 236 0.27 -20.87 -11.98
CA LEU A 236 -0.27 -20.21 -13.18
C LEU A 236 -1.78 -20.40 -13.40
N PRO A 237 -2.38 -21.59 -13.23
CA PRO A 237 -3.82 -21.78 -13.44
C PRO A 237 -4.69 -20.87 -12.54
N ASN A 238 -4.16 -20.51 -11.36
CA ASN A 238 -4.88 -19.73 -10.34
C ASN A 238 -4.56 -18.22 -10.41
N ILE A 239 -3.73 -17.79 -11.36
CA ILE A 239 -3.37 -16.39 -11.57
C ILE A 239 -4.26 -15.79 -12.64
N ALA A 240 -4.71 -14.53 -12.43
CA ALA A 240 -5.49 -13.81 -13.41
C ALA A 240 -4.77 -13.76 -14.76
N GLU A 241 -5.49 -14.00 -15.86
CA GLU A 241 -4.94 -14.15 -17.20
C GLU A 241 -4.02 -12.99 -17.61
N LYS A 242 -4.41 -11.76 -17.29
CA LYS A 242 -3.62 -10.55 -17.58
C LYS A 242 -2.22 -10.53 -16.94
N ASN A 243 -1.99 -11.30 -15.86
CA ASN A 243 -0.72 -11.36 -15.13
C ASN A 243 0.16 -12.55 -15.56
N ARG A 244 -0.39 -13.52 -16.31
CA ARG A 244 0.34 -14.73 -16.73
C ARG A 244 1.48 -14.46 -17.74
N PRO A 245 1.31 -13.57 -18.74
CA PRO A 245 2.33 -13.39 -19.78
C PRO A 245 3.71 -13.02 -19.22
N PHE A 246 3.75 -12.15 -18.22
CA PHE A 246 5.00 -11.75 -17.58
C PHE A 246 5.73 -12.94 -16.92
N ILE A 247 4.98 -13.78 -16.20
CA ILE A 247 5.52 -14.98 -15.54
C ILE A 247 5.97 -16.01 -16.58
N MET A 248 5.19 -16.19 -17.64
CA MET A 248 5.50 -17.14 -18.72
C MET A 248 6.72 -16.73 -19.54
N ASN A 249 6.91 -15.43 -19.79
CA ASN A 249 8.11 -14.94 -20.47
C ASN A 249 9.39 -15.31 -19.71
N ASN A 250 9.41 -15.09 -18.39
CA ASN A 250 10.57 -15.44 -17.58
C ASN A 250 10.83 -16.97 -17.57
N LEU A 251 9.76 -17.77 -17.50
CA LEU A 251 9.87 -19.24 -17.61
C LEU A 251 10.38 -19.67 -18.99
N GLY A 252 9.89 -19.07 -20.06
CA GLY A 252 10.29 -19.36 -21.43
C GLY A 252 11.75 -19.05 -21.70
N SER A 253 12.25 -17.91 -21.26
CA SER A 253 13.66 -17.52 -21.39
C SER A 253 14.58 -18.55 -20.73
N PHE A 254 14.22 -18.99 -19.52
CA PHE A 254 15.01 -19.97 -18.78
C PHE A 254 15.02 -21.35 -19.47
N LEU A 255 13.89 -21.82 -19.98
CA LEU A 255 13.80 -23.11 -20.68
C LEU A 255 14.62 -23.11 -21.97
N MET A 256 14.67 -21.99 -22.69
CA MET A 256 15.48 -21.84 -23.89
C MET A 256 17.00 -21.89 -23.60
N GLU A 257 17.42 -21.33 -22.46
CA GLU A 257 18.84 -21.37 -22.04
C GLU A 257 19.28 -22.77 -21.63
N THR A 258 18.38 -23.58 -21.05
CA THR A 258 18.70 -24.94 -20.60
C THR A 258 18.70 -25.98 -21.72
N ASP A 259 17.97 -25.75 -22.83
CA ASP A 259 17.94 -26.65 -24.01
C ASP A 259 19.14 -26.42 -24.95
N THR A 260 19.91 -25.35 -24.75
CA THR A 260 21.08 -25.02 -25.58
C THR A 260 22.42 -25.37 -24.91
N ALA A 261 22.42 -25.86 -23.69
CA ALA A 261 23.59 -26.28 -22.90
C ALA A 261 23.73 -27.78 -22.84
#